data_42ccb20cee3fe81b243efce7cf9c4448
#
_entry.id   42ccb20cee3fe81b243efce7cf9c4448
#
_cell.length_a   1.000
_cell.length_b   1.000
_cell.length_c   1.000
_cell.angle_alpha   90.00
_cell.angle_beta   90.00
_cell.angle_gamma   90.00
#
_symmetry.space_group_name_H-M   'P 1'
#
loop_
_entity.id
_entity.type
_entity.pdbx_description
1 polymer ?
#
loop_
_entity_poly.entity_id
_entity_poly.type
_entity_poly.pdbx_seq_one_letter_code
_entity_poly.pdbx_strand_id
1 'polypeptide(L)'
;SMSGAVDLKGIRNKYEMIERIGDTISHAKEWHDLAVINLIEKYTATNVKIIFDCGDKDFLIESNRRLHEKMKLLKIPHQYTERPGVHNWEYWQNAIPFQLLFFQQFFKEN
;
A
#
# COMPACT_ATOMS: atom_id res chain seq x y z
N SER A 1 0.08 2.75 -5.73
CA SER A 1 -1.08 2.68 -4.81
C SER A 1 -1.35 4.05 -4.21
N MET A 2 -2.62 4.36 -4.01
CA MET A 2 -3.07 5.55 -3.28
C MET A 2 -3.90 5.06 -2.09
N SER A 3 -3.46 5.38 -0.87
CA SER A 3 -4.18 5.01 0.37
C SER A 3 -4.47 3.51 0.49
N GLY A 4 -3.50 2.68 0.17
CA GLY A 4 -3.70 1.23 0.13
C GLY A 4 -3.84 0.58 1.50
N ALA A 5 -4.68 -0.45 1.60
CA ALA A 5 -4.76 -1.33 2.76
C ALA A 5 -3.64 -2.37 2.69
N VAL A 6 -2.44 -1.96 3.02
CA VAL A 6 -1.23 -2.80 2.88
C VAL A 6 -1.02 -3.76 4.05
N ASP A 7 -1.72 -3.54 5.15
CA ASP A 7 -1.79 -4.45 6.29
C ASP A 7 -3.28 -4.73 6.58
N LEU A 8 -3.67 -5.99 6.53
CA LEU A 8 -5.08 -6.37 6.65
C LEU A 8 -5.63 -6.30 8.09
N LYS A 9 -4.77 -6.19 9.09
CA LYS A 9 -5.20 -6.13 10.49
C LYS A 9 -6.12 -4.95 10.78
N GLY A 10 -5.87 -3.80 10.15
CA GLY A 10 -6.67 -2.59 10.36
C GLY A 10 -8.05 -2.61 9.70
N ILE A 11 -8.32 -3.56 8.81
CA ILE A 11 -9.57 -3.63 8.03
C ILE A 11 -10.34 -4.93 8.22
N ARG A 12 -9.97 -5.74 9.22
CA ARG A 12 -10.60 -7.08 9.41
C ARG A 12 -12.12 -7.03 9.54
N ASN A 13 -12.68 -5.95 10.08
CA ASN A 13 -14.11 -5.77 10.25
C ASN A 13 -14.73 -4.85 9.19
N LYS A 14 -14.03 -4.60 8.08
CA LYS A 14 -14.46 -3.70 7.01
C LYS A 14 -14.44 -4.42 5.66
N TYR A 15 -15.20 -3.90 4.72
CA TYR A 15 -15.17 -4.31 3.31
C TYR A 15 -15.47 -5.80 3.10
N GLU A 16 -16.31 -6.38 3.96
CA GLU A 16 -16.68 -7.80 3.88
C GLU A 16 -15.46 -8.74 3.93
N MET A 17 -14.40 -8.33 4.63
CA MET A 17 -13.14 -9.10 4.63
C MET A 17 -13.30 -10.46 5.32
N ILE A 18 -14.08 -10.54 6.40
CA ILE A 18 -14.33 -11.82 7.08
C ILE A 18 -15.09 -12.79 6.20
N GLU A 19 -16.08 -12.31 5.44
CA GLU A 19 -16.84 -13.10 4.50
C GLU A 19 -15.99 -13.61 3.34
N ARG A 20 -14.96 -12.84 2.95
CA ARG A 20 -14.09 -13.16 1.82
C ARG A 20 -12.91 -14.05 2.18
N ILE A 21 -12.29 -13.83 3.33
CA ILE A 21 -11.07 -14.55 3.76
C ILE A 21 -11.41 -15.62 4.80
N GLY A 22 -12.45 -15.40 5.60
CA GLY A 22 -12.78 -16.20 6.77
C GLY A 22 -12.41 -15.46 8.05
N ASP A 23 -12.73 -16.06 9.20
CA ASP A 23 -12.40 -15.44 10.49
C ASP A 23 -10.89 -15.38 10.72
N THR A 24 -10.47 -14.47 11.60
CA THR A 24 -9.05 -14.17 11.83
C THR A 24 -8.31 -15.22 12.66
N ILE A 25 -9.03 -16.19 13.22
CA ILE A 25 -8.44 -17.29 14.03
C ILE A 25 -8.20 -18.51 13.15
N SER A 26 -9.25 -19.03 12.51
CA SER A 26 -9.15 -20.23 11.67
C SER A 26 -8.38 -19.97 10.38
N HIS A 27 -8.38 -18.74 9.87
CA HIS A 27 -7.72 -18.33 8.63
C HIS A 27 -6.57 -17.35 8.87
N ALA A 28 -5.91 -17.46 10.03
CA ALA A 28 -4.82 -16.55 10.40
C ALA A 28 -3.69 -16.53 9.38
N LYS A 29 -3.39 -17.66 8.75
CA LYS A 29 -2.35 -17.78 7.73
C LYS A 29 -2.72 -16.96 6.48
N GLU A 30 -3.97 -17.06 6.02
CA GLU A 30 -4.45 -16.32 4.86
C GLU A 30 -4.44 -14.81 5.13
N TRP A 31 -4.87 -14.38 6.32
CA TRP A 31 -4.80 -12.98 6.72
C TRP A 31 -3.38 -12.44 6.71
N HIS A 32 -2.42 -13.25 7.14
CA HIS A 32 -1.00 -12.90 7.10
C HIS A 32 -0.48 -12.87 5.67
N ASP A 33 -0.69 -13.95 4.92
CA ASP A 33 -0.05 -14.17 3.63
C ASP A 33 -0.58 -13.26 2.51
N LEU A 34 -1.82 -12.78 2.63
CA LEU A 34 -2.42 -11.88 1.63
C LEU A 34 -2.08 -10.41 1.84
N ALA A 35 -1.50 -10.04 2.97
CA ALA A 35 -1.15 -8.65 3.25
C ALA A 35 0.12 -8.23 2.49
N VAL A 36 0.07 -7.08 1.82
CA VAL A 36 1.20 -6.54 1.05
C VAL A 36 2.45 -6.39 1.91
N ILE A 37 2.29 -5.94 3.16
CA ILE A 37 3.40 -5.75 4.09
C ILE A 37 4.19 -7.04 4.36
N ASN A 38 3.57 -8.20 4.20
CA ASN A 38 4.22 -9.51 4.33
C ASN A 38 4.69 -10.04 2.98
N LEU A 39 3.92 -9.79 1.91
CA LEU A 39 4.27 -10.21 0.56
C LEU A 39 5.51 -9.49 0.02
N ILE A 40 5.77 -8.28 0.48
CA ILE A 40 6.90 -7.48 -0.01
C ILE A 40 8.26 -8.16 0.25
N GLU A 41 8.34 -9.05 1.21
CA GLU A 41 9.57 -9.84 1.47
C GLU A 41 9.96 -10.74 0.30
N LYS A 42 8.98 -11.10 -0.53
CA LYS A 42 9.19 -11.94 -1.71
C LYS A 42 9.57 -11.14 -2.95
N TYR A 43 9.65 -9.82 -2.83
CA TYR A 43 10.02 -8.96 -3.95
C TYR A 43 11.44 -9.28 -4.40
N THR A 44 11.60 -9.50 -5.68
CA THR A 44 12.90 -9.65 -6.33
C THR A 44 13.12 -8.51 -7.31
N ALA A 45 14.39 -8.15 -7.55
CA ALA A 45 14.73 -7.11 -8.51
C ALA A 45 14.15 -7.45 -9.90
N THR A 46 13.21 -6.63 -10.38
CA THR A 46 12.50 -6.80 -11.64
C THR A 46 12.37 -5.45 -12.33
N ASN A 47 11.70 -5.40 -13.47
CA ASN A 47 11.36 -4.15 -14.14
C ASN A 47 10.16 -3.44 -13.49
N VAL A 48 9.64 -3.94 -12.40
CA VAL A 48 8.54 -3.33 -11.67
C VAL A 48 9.07 -2.17 -10.81
N LYS A 49 8.50 -0.99 -11.00
CA LYS A 49 8.76 0.16 -10.14
C LYS A 49 7.53 0.41 -9.26
N ILE A 50 7.78 0.80 -8.02
CA ILE A 50 6.74 0.93 -7.01
C ILE A 50 6.60 2.38 -6.59
N ILE A 51 5.36 2.87 -6.61
CA ILE A 51 4.98 4.16 -6.03
C ILE A 51 3.74 3.98 -5.16
N PHE A 52 3.75 4.58 -3.99
CA PHE A 52 2.55 4.64 -3.16
C PHE A 52 2.53 5.91 -2.30
N ASP A 53 1.35 6.31 -1.92
CA ASP A 53 1.12 7.48 -1.09
C ASP A 53 -0.07 7.26 -0.16
N CYS A 54 -0.16 8.09 0.87
CA CYS A 54 -1.28 8.06 1.82
C CYS A 54 -1.46 9.45 2.44
N GLY A 55 -2.70 9.80 2.74
CA GLY A 55 -3.01 11.01 3.49
C GLY A 55 -2.49 10.94 4.93
N ASP A 56 -1.98 12.04 5.43
CA ASP A 56 -1.39 12.10 6.78
C ASP A 56 -2.41 11.89 7.91
N LYS A 57 -3.69 12.04 7.62
CA LYS A 57 -4.81 11.80 8.54
C LYS A 57 -5.71 10.64 8.12
N ASP A 58 -5.25 9.84 7.18
CA ASP A 58 -5.93 8.62 6.76
C ASP A 58 -5.83 7.55 7.86
N PHE A 59 -6.90 6.77 8.05
CA PHE A 59 -6.87 5.70 9.05
C PHE A 59 -5.88 4.58 8.71
N LEU A 60 -5.39 4.52 7.48
CA LEU A 60 -4.40 3.55 7.01
C LEU A 60 -2.96 4.10 7.03
N ILE A 61 -2.75 5.32 7.55
CA ILE A 61 -1.43 5.96 7.45
C ILE A 61 -0.33 5.16 8.16
N GLU A 62 -0.61 4.62 9.33
CA GLU A 62 0.41 3.89 10.10
C GLU A 62 0.85 2.61 9.38
N SER A 63 -0.07 1.88 8.73
CA SER A 63 0.30 0.69 7.96
C SER A 63 1.13 1.06 6.72
N ASN A 64 0.82 2.15 6.06
CA ASN A 64 1.62 2.65 4.92
C ASN A 64 3.02 3.09 5.37
N ARG A 65 3.14 3.73 6.52
CA ARG A 65 4.44 4.10 7.11
C ARG A 65 5.26 2.85 7.42
N ARG A 66 4.65 1.82 8.00
CA ARG A 66 5.35 0.56 8.28
C ARG A 66 5.83 -0.13 7.01
N LEU A 67 5.03 -0.13 5.96
CA LEU A 67 5.46 -0.68 4.67
C LEU A 67 6.65 0.09 4.11
N HIS A 68 6.61 1.41 4.13
CA HIS A 68 7.71 2.26 3.68
C HIS A 68 9.01 1.95 4.44
N GLU A 69 8.96 1.89 5.76
CA GLU A 69 10.13 1.56 6.59
C GLU A 69 10.66 0.15 6.30
N LYS A 70 9.77 -0.83 6.14
CA LYS A 70 10.15 -2.20 5.81
C LYS A 70 10.84 -2.27 4.45
N MET A 71 10.31 -1.59 3.45
CA MET A 71 10.94 -1.55 2.12
C MET A 71 12.30 -0.87 2.15
N LYS A 72 12.48 0.16 2.98
CA LYS A 72 13.80 0.78 3.18
C LYS A 72 14.79 -0.21 3.79
N LEU A 73 14.39 -0.95 4.82
CA LEU A 73 15.24 -1.95 5.46
C LEU A 73 15.62 -3.09 4.49
N LEU A 74 14.70 -3.50 3.65
CA LEU A 74 14.91 -4.54 2.63
C LEU A 74 15.63 -4.00 1.38
N LYS A 75 15.93 -2.70 1.34
CA LYS A 75 16.56 -2.02 0.20
C LYS A 75 15.77 -2.18 -1.11
N ILE A 76 14.45 -2.16 -1.01
CA ILE A 76 13.55 -2.22 -2.18
C ILE A 76 13.32 -0.79 -2.69
N PRO A 77 13.75 -0.46 -3.92
CA PRO A 77 13.54 0.88 -4.49
C PRO A 77 12.06 1.20 -4.64
N HIS A 78 11.65 2.38 -4.18
CA HIS A 78 10.27 2.84 -4.28
C HIS A 78 10.18 4.35 -4.09
N GLN A 79 9.06 4.92 -4.46
CA GLN A 79 8.69 6.28 -4.10
C GLN A 79 7.52 6.23 -3.12
N TYR A 80 7.64 6.98 -2.04
CA TYR A 80 6.60 7.11 -1.03
C TYR A 80 6.39 8.57 -0.68
N THR A 81 5.14 8.99 -0.60
CA THR A 81 4.79 10.37 -0.27
C THR A 81 3.58 10.39 0.66
N GLU A 82 3.62 11.28 1.65
CA GLU A 82 2.46 11.65 2.45
C GLU A 82 2.04 13.07 2.08
N ARG A 83 0.73 13.28 1.94
CA ARG A 83 0.14 14.59 1.69
C ARG A 83 -0.95 14.85 2.71
N PRO A 84 -1.27 16.12 2.98
CA PRO A 84 -2.41 16.43 3.84
C PRO A 84 -3.70 15.81 3.31
N GLY A 85 -4.46 15.16 4.17
CA GLY A 85 -5.75 14.62 3.83
C GLY A 85 -6.12 13.33 4.51
N VAL A 86 -7.32 12.86 4.22
CA VAL A 86 -7.94 11.66 4.77
C VAL A 86 -8.26 10.67 3.64
N HIS A 87 -8.92 9.57 3.97
CA HIS A 87 -9.29 8.53 3.00
C HIS A 87 -10.54 8.97 2.21
N ASN A 88 -10.37 9.82 1.19
CA ASN A 88 -11.47 10.34 0.40
C ASN A 88 -11.06 10.76 -1.02
N TRP A 89 -12.06 11.08 -1.84
CA TRP A 89 -11.85 11.48 -3.23
C TRP A 89 -11.04 12.77 -3.38
N GLU A 90 -11.18 13.73 -2.48
CA GLU A 90 -10.39 14.95 -2.52
C GLU A 90 -8.89 14.64 -2.46
N TYR A 91 -8.50 13.77 -1.53
CA TYR A 91 -7.10 13.32 -1.46
C TYR A 91 -6.65 12.65 -2.76
N TRP A 92 -7.45 11.72 -3.28
CA TRP A 92 -7.07 10.97 -4.48
C TRP A 92 -6.99 11.85 -5.72
N GLN A 93 -7.88 12.82 -5.88
CA GLN A 93 -7.80 13.80 -6.96
C GLN A 93 -6.51 14.62 -6.90
N ASN A 94 -6.06 14.98 -5.72
CA ASN A 94 -4.81 15.72 -5.53
C ASN A 94 -3.57 14.84 -5.73
N ALA A 95 -3.66 13.56 -5.48
CA ALA A 95 -2.56 12.60 -5.60
C ALA A 95 -2.35 12.09 -7.03
N ILE A 96 -3.42 11.97 -7.82
CA ILE A 96 -3.37 11.33 -9.14
C ILE A 96 -2.38 11.96 -10.12
N PRO A 97 -2.19 13.31 -10.20
CA PRO A 97 -1.20 13.88 -11.11
C PRO A 97 0.22 13.38 -10.86
N PHE A 98 0.58 13.15 -9.60
CA PHE A 98 1.92 12.65 -9.24
C PHE A 98 2.11 11.18 -9.64
N GLN A 99 1.05 10.37 -9.50
CA GLN A 99 1.04 8.99 -9.97
C GLN A 99 1.21 8.93 -11.49
N LEU A 100 0.47 9.78 -12.22
CA LEU A 100 0.56 9.84 -13.68
C LEU A 100 1.93 10.28 -14.16
N LEU A 101 2.56 11.25 -13.47
CA LEU A 101 3.91 11.69 -13.79
C LEU A 101 4.93 10.57 -13.61
N PHE A 102 4.80 9.80 -12.54
CA PHE A 102 5.64 8.60 -12.32
C PHE A 102 5.50 7.60 -13.45
N PHE A 103 4.28 7.30 -13.86
CA PHE A 103 4.04 6.36 -14.97
C PHE A 103 4.57 6.89 -16.29
N GLN A 104 4.40 8.18 -16.55
CA GLN A 104 4.95 8.80 -17.76
C GLN A 104 6.47 8.63 -17.83
N GLN A 105 7.16 8.87 -16.73
CA GLN A 105 8.61 8.68 -16.67
C GLN A 105 9.00 7.23 -16.89
N PHE A 106 8.29 6.30 -16.26
CA PHE A 106 8.54 4.87 -16.44
C PHE A 106 8.41 4.44 -17.91
N PHE A 107 7.33 4.85 -18.57
CA PHE A 107 7.10 4.47 -19.96
C PHE A 107 8.05 5.15 -20.93
N LYS A 108 8.60 6.31 -20.63
CA LYS A 108 9.63 6.95 -21.43
C LYS A 108 10.98 6.23 -21.37
N GLU A 109 11.29 5.64 -20.21
CA GLU A 109 12.54 4.91 -19.99
C GLU A 109 12.51 3.49 -20.58
N ASN A 110 11.34 3.00 -20.87
CA ASN A 110 11.09 1.66 -21.38
C ASN A 110 10.34 1.71 -22.71
#